data_07012eeccba18c83616fc23c238cb058
#
_entry.id   07012eeccba18c83616fc23c238cb058
#
_cell.length_a   1.000
_cell.length_b   1.000
_cell.length_c   1.000
_cell.angle_alpha   90.00
_cell.angle_beta   90.00
_cell.angle_gamma   90.00
#
_symmetry.space_group_name_H-M   'P 1'
#
loop_
_entity.id
_entity.type
_entity.pdbx_description
1 polymer ?
#
loop_
_entity_poly.entity_id
_entity_poly.type
_entity_poly.pdbx_seq_one_letter_code
_entity_poly.pdbx_strand_id
1 'polypeptide(L)'
;VFAFITTYYDLLIDPLMSGPLNYWVWEIESGGFYGVPIENFFGWFLVSLFISILPWKTWGNSLFPLIVNILLPTFFIITSFVNKIYFPGILGIIMLTFYIFAILRSKKFKPENLF
;
A
#
# COMPACT_ATOMS: atom_id res chain seq x y z
N VAL A 1 7.90 -10.35 3.72
CA VAL A 1 7.89 -9.16 2.86
C VAL A 1 6.47 -8.77 2.48
N PHE A 2 5.66 -9.67 1.90
CA PHE A 2 4.29 -9.36 1.45
C PHE A 2 3.40 -8.73 2.56
N ALA A 3 3.35 -9.35 3.75
CA ALA A 3 2.55 -8.84 4.86
C ALA A 3 2.96 -7.43 5.29
N PHE A 4 4.25 -7.12 5.30
CA PHE A 4 4.74 -5.76 5.59
C PHE A 4 4.31 -4.75 4.53
N ILE A 5 4.40 -5.11 3.25
CA ILE A 5 3.99 -4.24 2.15
C ILE A 5 2.49 -3.95 2.24
N THR A 6 1.66 -4.96 2.47
CA THR A 6 0.21 -4.81 2.60
C THR A 6 -0.15 -3.89 3.76
N THR A 7 0.44 -4.10 4.94
CA THR A 7 0.21 -3.25 6.11
C THR A 7 0.70 -1.82 5.86
N TYR A 8 1.79 -1.65 5.13
CA TYR A 8 2.30 -0.33 4.77
C TYR A 8 1.35 0.41 3.82
N TYR A 9 0.72 -0.30 2.87
CA TYR A 9 -0.35 0.25 2.05
C TYR A 9 -1.53 0.74 2.89
N ASP A 10 -1.90 -0.02 3.89
CA ASP A 10 -2.99 0.31 4.80
C ASP A 10 -2.70 1.60 5.60
N LEU A 11 -1.46 1.80 6.03
CA LEU A 11 -1.02 3.06 6.65
C LEU A 11 -1.19 4.29 5.74
N LEU A 12 -1.17 4.11 4.43
CA LEU A 12 -1.42 5.18 3.47
C LEU A 12 -2.92 5.36 3.20
N ILE A 13 -3.65 4.27 3.03
CA ILE A 13 -5.02 4.27 2.52
C ILE A 13 -6.04 4.56 3.63
N ASP A 14 -5.93 3.89 4.78
CA ASP A 14 -6.94 3.94 5.84
C ASP A 14 -7.14 5.34 6.43
N PRO A 15 -6.10 6.13 6.72
CA PRO A 15 -6.28 7.51 7.19
C PRO A 15 -7.06 8.40 6.21
N LEU A 16 -6.91 8.14 4.91
CA LEU A 16 -7.64 8.89 3.87
C LEU A 16 -9.09 8.43 3.76
N MET A 17 -9.31 7.12 3.75
CA MET A 17 -10.63 6.51 3.55
C MET A 17 -11.56 6.74 4.75
N SER A 18 -11.04 6.66 5.97
CA SER A 18 -11.82 6.89 7.19
C SER A 18 -11.86 8.37 7.62
N GLY A 19 -10.93 9.17 7.16
CA GLY A 19 -10.86 10.60 7.43
C GLY A 19 -11.53 11.43 6.35
N PRO A 20 -10.75 12.15 5.48
CA PRO A 20 -11.29 13.12 4.53
C PRO A 20 -12.29 12.54 3.52
N LEU A 21 -12.08 11.31 3.07
CA LEU A 21 -12.96 10.66 2.10
C LEU A 21 -14.21 10.04 2.73
N ASN A 22 -14.16 9.78 4.03
CA ASN A 22 -15.29 9.34 4.85
C ASN A 22 -16.05 8.12 4.29
N TYR A 23 -15.31 7.14 3.75
CA TYR A 23 -15.91 5.88 3.25
C TYR A 23 -16.35 4.95 4.37
N TRP A 24 -15.64 5.01 5.51
CA TRP A 24 -16.02 4.33 6.75
C TRP A 24 -15.57 5.12 7.98
N VAL A 25 -16.14 4.81 9.12
CA VAL A 25 -15.84 5.47 10.40
C VAL A 25 -15.45 4.42 11.41
N TRP A 26 -14.34 4.68 12.12
CA TRP A 26 -13.91 3.84 13.23
C TRP A 26 -14.57 4.32 14.53
N GLU A 27 -15.20 3.39 15.26
CA GLU A 27 -15.73 3.66 16.59
C GLU A 27 -14.63 3.54 17.64
N ILE A 28 -13.79 4.56 17.76
CA ILE A 28 -12.77 4.67 18.79
C ILE A 28 -12.92 6.00 19.51
N GLU A 29 -12.80 5.96 20.84
CA GLU A 29 -12.95 7.17 21.66
C GLU A 29 -11.78 8.13 21.49
N SER A 30 -10.56 7.62 21.38
CA SER A 30 -9.35 8.42 21.16
C SER A 30 -8.15 7.55 20.73
N GLY A 31 -7.17 8.16 20.10
CA GLY A 31 -5.90 7.53 19.76
C GLY A 31 -5.86 6.91 18.38
N GLY A 32 -4.96 5.96 18.21
CA GLY A 32 -4.71 5.34 16.89
C GLY A 32 -3.87 6.20 15.96
N PHE A 33 -3.72 5.72 14.75
CA PHE A 33 -3.00 6.42 13.68
C PHE A 33 -4.00 7.17 12.79
N TYR A 34 -4.07 8.48 12.93
CA TYR A 34 -5.07 9.32 12.24
C TYR A 34 -6.53 8.85 12.43
N GLY A 35 -6.87 8.42 13.65
CA GLY A 35 -8.19 7.90 13.97
C GLY A 35 -8.41 6.43 13.58
N VAL A 36 -7.42 5.76 13.03
CA VAL A 36 -7.47 4.33 12.70
C VAL A 36 -6.92 3.52 13.87
N PRO A 37 -7.66 2.51 14.37
CA PRO A 37 -7.17 1.65 15.45
C PRO A 37 -5.88 0.92 15.05
N ILE A 38 -4.92 0.84 15.97
CA ILE A 38 -3.66 0.13 15.73
C ILE A 38 -3.91 -1.37 15.46
N GLU A 39 -4.92 -1.93 16.09
CA GLU A 39 -5.35 -3.31 15.91
C GLU A 39 -5.73 -3.63 14.45
N ASN A 40 -6.22 -2.63 13.70
CA ASN A 40 -6.51 -2.79 12.28
C ASN A 40 -5.25 -3.13 11.48
N PHE A 41 -4.17 -2.39 11.68
CA PHE A 41 -2.90 -2.65 10.99
C PHE A 41 -2.30 -4.00 11.38
N PHE A 42 -2.42 -4.37 12.63
CA PHE A 42 -2.00 -5.70 13.09
C PHE A 42 -2.86 -6.81 12.46
N GLY A 43 -4.16 -6.60 12.35
CA GLY A 43 -5.08 -7.51 11.65
C GLY A 43 -4.69 -7.71 10.20
N TRP A 44 -4.43 -6.64 9.45
CA TRP A 44 -3.96 -6.70 8.07
C TRP A 44 -2.64 -7.43 7.93
N PHE A 45 -1.71 -7.19 8.86
CA PHE A 45 -0.45 -7.91 8.88
C PHE A 45 -0.66 -9.42 9.04
N LEU A 46 -1.46 -9.85 10.01
CA LEU A 46 -1.73 -11.28 10.25
C LEU A 46 -2.44 -11.94 9.08
N VAL A 47 -3.49 -11.31 8.53
CA VAL A 47 -4.24 -11.84 7.38
C VAL A 47 -3.32 -11.97 6.17
N SER A 48 -2.51 -10.95 5.89
CA SER A 48 -1.58 -10.97 4.77
C SER A 48 -0.45 -11.99 4.96
N LEU A 49 0.00 -12.19 6.20
CA LEU A 49 0.96 -13.24 6.53
C LEU A 49 0.36 -14.62 6.27
N PHE A 50 -0.87 -14.86 6.71
CA PHE A 50 -1.59 -16.10 6.46
C PHE A 50 -1.79 -16.36 4.96
N ILE A 51 -2.24 -15.34 4.22
CA ILE A 51 -2.40 -15.41 2.77
C ILE A 51 -1.07 -15.74 2.08
N SER A 52 0.05 -15.19 2.55
CA SER A 52 1.37 -15.42 1.93
C SER A 52 1.89 -16.85 2.06
N ILE A 53 1.32 -17.64 2.96
CA ILE A 53 1.70 -19.07 3.16
C ILE A 53 0.95 -19.97 2.17
N LEU A 54 -0.16 -19.52 1.59
CA LEU A 54 -0.95 -20.31 0.64
C LEU A 54 -0.17 -20.54 -0.66
N PRO A 55 -0.33 -21.73 -1.30
CA PRO A 55 0.36 -22.05 -2.55
C PRO A 55 -0.27 -21.28 -3.73
N TRP A 56 0.25 -20.10 -4.01
CA TRP A 56 -0.19 -19.28 -5.14
C TRP A 56 0.55 -19.67 -6.42
N LYS A 57 -0.18 -19.79 -7.51
CA LYS A 57 0.47 -19.83 -8.83
C LYS A 57 1.07 -18.46 -9.10
N THR A 58 2.35 -18.41 -9.43
CA THR A 58 2.99 -17.17 -9.88
C THR A 58 2.35 -16.74 -11.21
N TRP A 59 1.73 -15.61 -11.21
CA TRP A 59 1.36 -14.92 -12.43
C TRP A 59 2.67 -14.47 -13.09
N GLY A 60 2.85 -14.77 -14.35
CA GLY A 60 4.09 -14.42 -15.07
C GLY A 60 4.41 -12.92 -15.04
N ASN A 61 5.44 -12.53 -15.74
CA ASN A 61 5.79 -11.13 -15.92
C ASN A 61 4.66 -10.41 -16.66
N SER A 62 3.84 -9.69 -15.92
CA SER A 62 2.72 -8.94 -16.49
C SER A 62 2.91 -7.45 -16.25
N LEU A 63 2.74 -6.68 -17.29
CA LEU A 63 2.80 -5.22 -17.23
C LEU A 63 1.64 -4.64 -16.38
N PHE A 64 0.49 -5.31 -16.37
CA PHE A 64 -0.69 -4.85 -15.68
C PHE A 64 -0.50 -4.69 -14.15
N PRO A 65 -0.01 -5.70 -13.39
CA PRO A 65 0.30 -5.52 -11.97
C PRO A 65 1.33 -4.42 -11.72
N LEU A 66 2.31 -4.26 -12.61
CA LEU A 66 3.31 -3.20 -12.50
C LEU A 66 2.66 -1.82 -12.57
N ILE A 67 1.80 -1.58 -13.55
CA ILE A 67 1.09 -0.31 -13.73
C ILE A 67 0.19 -0.04 -12.52
N VAL A 68 -0.60 -1.01 -12.07
CA VAL A 68 -1.49 -0.84 -10.92
C VAL A 68 -0.71 -0.49 -9.65
N ASN A 69 0.42 -1.16 -9.40
CA ASN A 69 1.27 -0.90 -8.23
C ASN A 69 2.03 0.44 -8.28
N ILE A 70 2.02 1.14 -9.39
CA ILE A 70 2.53 2.51 -9.51
C ILE A 70 1.38 3.52 -9.41
N LEU A 71 0.31 3.31 -10.18
CA LEU A 71 -0.79 4.27 -10.25
C LEU A 71 -1.58 4.39 -8.95
N LEU A 72 -1.86 3.25 -8.30
CA LEU A 72 -2.68 3.22 -7.09
C LEU A 72 -2.02 3.99 -5.93
N PRO A 73 -0.77 3.71 -5.52
CA PRO A 73 -0.14 4.50 -4.48
C PRO A 73 0.08 5.96 -4.89
N THR A 74 0.34 6.25 -6.17
CA THR A 74 0.46 7.62 -6.66
C THR A 74 -0.84 8.41 -6.42
N PHE A 75 -1.98 7.81 -6.74
CA PHE A 75 -3.29 8.40 -6.46
C PHE A 75 -3.48 8.71 -4.96
N PHE A 76 -3.18 7.75 -4.08
CA PHE A 76 -3.32 7.96 -2.64
C PHE A 76 -2.31 8.96 -2.07
N ILE A 77 -1.10 9.03 -2.60
CA ILE A 77 -0.11 10.05 -2.23
C ILE A 77 -0.64 11.44 -2.56
N ILE A 78 -1.09 11.66 -3.79
CA ILE A 78 -1.64 12.95 -4.23
C ILE A 78 -2.85 13.33 -3.36
N THR A 79 -3.78 12.40 -3.16
CA THR A 79 -4.97 12.61 -2.33
C THR A 79 -4.61 12.95 -0.90
N SER A 80 -3.57 12.32 -0.35
CA SER A 80 -3.05 12.58 1.00
C SER A 80 -2.57 14.03 1.15
N PHE A 81 -1.77 14.52 0.20
CA PHE A 81 -1.28 15.90 0.22
C PHE A 81 -2.39 16.92 0.00
N VAL A 82 -3.33 16.65 -0.91
CA VAL A 82 -4.50 17.52 -1.16
C VAL A 82 -5.35 17.65 0.11
N ASN A 83 -5.52 16.59 0.87
CA ASN A 83 -6.28 16.59 2.12
C ASN A 83 -5.43 16.98 3.37
N LYS A 84 -4.20 17.44 3.17
CA LYS A 84 -3.28 17.86 4.25
C LYS A 84 -2.93 16.76 5.27
N ILE A 85 -3.05 15.52 4.88
CA ILE A 85 -2.59 14.35 5.66
C ILE A 85 -1.17 14.01 5.19
N TYR A 86 -0.19 14.77 5.63
CA TYR A 86 1.17 14.73 5.07
C TYR A 86 1.94 13.46 5.42
N PHE A 87 1.82 12.95 6.64
CA PHE A 87 2.64 11.83 7.08
C PHE A 87 2.35 10.53 6.32
N PRO A 88 1.09 10.09 6.14
CA PRO A 88 0.77 8.98 5.23
C PRO A 88 1.25 9.21 3.80
N GLY A 89 1.13 10.43 3.29
CA GLY A 89 1.64 10.78 1.96
C GLY A 89 3.16 10.58 1.82
N ILE A 90 3.93 10.99 2.84
CA ILE A 90 5.38 10.79 2.90
C ILE A 90 5.71 9.29 2.95
N LEU A 91 5.01 8.52 3.78
CA LEU A 91 5.16 7.06 3.82
C LEU A 91 4.90 6.43 2.45
N GLY A 92 3.87 6.89 1.76
CA GLY A 92 3.55 6.45 0.41
C GLY A 92 4.68 6.74 -0.59
N ILE A 93 5.29 7.93 -0.54
CA ILE A 93 6.44 8.29 -1.39
C ILE A 93 7.63 7.36 -1.13
N ILE A 94 7.94 7.08 0.13
CA ILE A 94 9.03 6.18 0.51
C ILE A 94 8.78 4.79 -0.07
N MET A 95 7.57 4.26 0.10
CA MET A 95 7.18 2.95 -0.42
C MET A 95 7.28 2.89 -1.94
N LEU A 96 6.75 3.89 -2.64
CA LEU A 96 6.78 3.96 -4.10
C LEU A 96 8.22 4.05 -4.63
N THR A 97 9.08 4.80 -3.96
CA THR A 97 10.51 4.91 -4.30
C THR A 97 11.21 3.56 -4.18
N PHE A 98 11.00 2.83 -3.08
CA PHE A 98 11.55 1.49 -2.92
C PHE A 98 11.02 0.51 -3.97
N TYR A 99 9.74 0.60 -4.31
CA TYR A 99 9.13 -0.24 -5.33
C TYR A 99 9.75 0.01 -6.71
N ILE A 100 9.86 1.26 -7.12
CA ILE A 100 10.50 1.65 -8.40
C ILE A 100 11.96 1.18 -8.42
N PHE A 101 12.69 1.39 -7.33
CA PHE A 101 14.09 0.95 -7.23
C PHE A 101 14.21 -0.59 -7.38
N ALA A 102 13.32 -1.34 -6.74
CA ALA A 102 13.28 -2.79 -6.86
C ALA A 102 12.99 -3.25 -8.30
N ILE A 103 12.07 -2.56 -9.00
CA ILE A 103 11.76 -2.82 -10.41
C ILE A 103 12.99 -2.59 -11.29
N LEU A 104 13.64 -1.43 -11.14
CA LEU A 104 14.80 -1.07 -11.96
C LEU A 104 15.98 -2.05 -11.77
N ARG A 105 16.10 -2.64 -10.59
CA ARG A 105 17.09 -3.69 -10.30
C ARG A 105 16.68 -5.09 -10.70
N SER A 106 15.41 -5.31 -10.94
CA SER A 106 14.90 -6.63 -11.30
C SER A 106 15.17 -6.94 -12.77
N LYS A 107 15.81 -8.10 -13.03
CA LYS A 107 15.99 -8.60 -14.40
C LYS A 107 14.67 -8.97 -15.08
N LYS A 108 13.60 -9.18 -14.29
CA LYS A 108 12.28 -9.59 -14.80
C LYS A 108 11.54 -8.48 -15.54
N PHE A 109 11.82 -7.22 -15.20
CA PHE A 109 11.14 -6.04 -15.76
C PHE A 109 12.02 -5.27 -16.74
N LYS A 110 13.00 -5.91 -17.34
CA LYS A 110 13.72 -5.32 -18.46
C LYS A 110 12.78 -5.21 -19.67
N PRO A 111 12.89 -4.13 -20.50
CA PRO A 111 12.03 -3.92 -21.66
C PRO A 111 11.94 -5.13 -22.60
N GLU A 112 13.05 -5.85 -22.74
CA GLU A 112 13.16 -7.09 -23.51
C GLU A 112 12.33 -8.28 -22.97
N ASN A 113 11.89 -8.22 -21.71
CA ASN A 113 11.12 -9.27 -21.03
C ASN A 113 9.65 -8.89 -20.81
N LEU A 114 9.23 -7.68 -21.19
CA LEU A 114 7.88 -7.16 -20.95
C LEU A 114 6.94 -7.32 -22.16
N PHE A 115 7.50 -7.60 -23.32
CA PHE A 115 6.77 -7.72 -24.59
C PHE A 115 7.08 -9.03 -25.30
#